data_ed4223c976fe283b4e38b502b1c02631
#
_entry.id   ed4223c976fe283b4e38b502b1c02631
#
_cell.length_a   1.000
_cell.length_b   1.000
_cell.length_c   1.000
_cell.angle_alpha   90.00
_cell.angle_beta   90.00
_cell.angle_gamma   90.00
#
_symmetry.space_group_name_H-M   'P 1'
#
loop_
_entity.id
_entity.type
_entity.pdbx_description
1 polymer ?
#
loop_
_entity_poly.entity_id
_entity_poly.type
_entity_poly.pdbx_seq_one_letter_code
_entity_poly.pdbx_strand_id
1 'polypeptide(L)'
;MTNVAVVYHSGYGHTQAIAEAVAAGAEGVGGARVSLIPVGEAEVREAELDDADAIIFGSPTYMGGVSADFAKFKDWTSRKWLARAWHDKLAAGFTVSASWGGDKQNTIYQLLTLAQQLGMVWVGLGLAPGNNHSKGSSDDLNRTGASVGVMAQANADQGNEGIGASEFRTAQALGKRVAEAALRWQSVPLAQAA
;
A
#
# COMPACT_ATOMS: atom_id res chain seq x y z
N MET A 1 -7.62 -3.47 -19.25
CA MET A 1 -8.02 -3.24 -17.84
C MET A 1 -6.87 -3.69 -16.98
N THR A 2 -6.60 -2.99 -15.89
CA THR A 2 -5.56 -3.37 -14.93
C THR A 2 -6.18 -3.89 -13.65
N ASN A 3 -5.61 -4.95 -13.06
CA ASN A 3 -6.04 -5.53 -11.79
C ASN A 3 -5.10 -5.03 -10.68
N VAL A 4 -5.66 -4.42 -9.64
CA VAL A 4 -4.92 -3.93 -8.47
C VAL A 4 -5.40 -4.68 -7.23
N ALA A 5 -4.49 -5.37 -6.55
CA ALA A 5 -4.78 -5.99 -5.26
C ALA A 5 -4.29 -5.10 -4.12
N VAL A 6 -5.12 -4.86 -3.11
CA VAL A 6 -4.74 -4.20 -1.86
C VAL A 6 -4.74 -5.26 -0.77
N VAL A 7 -3.56 -5.70 -0.35
CA VAL A 7 -3.38 -6.76 0.66
C VAL A 7 -3.01 -6.13 1.99
N TYR A 8 -3.77 -6.39 3.04
CA TYR A 8 -3.56 -5.71 4.31
C TYR A 8 -3.86 -6.58 5.54
N HIS A 9 -3.23 -6.23 6.66
CA HIS A 9 -3.64 -6.63 7.99
C HIS A 9 -4.16 -5.42 8.78
N SER A 10 -5.18 -5.64 9.61
CA SER A 10 -5.70 -4.63 10.53
C SER A 10 -6.11 -5.29 11.84
N GLY A 11 -5.47 -4.89 12.95
CA GLY A 11 -5.82 -5.40 14.29
C GLY A 11 -6.98 -4.64 14.94
N TYR A 12 -7.09 -3.33 14.68
CA TYR A 12 -8.04 -2.44 15.36
C TYR A 12 -8.92 -1.61 14.38
N GLY A 13 -8.90 -1.92 13.09
CA GLY A 13 -9.74 -1.25 12.09
C GLY A 13 -9.05 -0.12 11.32
N HIS A 14 -8.11 0.63 11.92
CA HIS A 14 -7.50 1.80 11.29
C HIS A 14 -6.80 1.49 9.97
N THR A 15 -6.02 0.38 9.92
CA THR A 15 -5.34 -0.01 8.70
C THR A 15 -6.33 -0.46 7.62
N GLN A 16 -7.44 -1.09 8.02
CA GLN A 16 -8.53 -1.42 7.10
C GLN A 16 -9.14 -0.17 6.48
N ALA A 17 -9.47 0.85 7.28
CA ALA A 17 -10.04 2.10 6.77
C ALA A 17 -9.10 2.80 5.76
N ILE A 18 -7.79 2.77 6.01
CA ILE A 18 -6.81 3.29 5.04
C ILE A 18 -6.72 2.38 3.81
N ALA A 19 -6.80 1.04 3.95
CA ALA A 19 -6.83 0.11 2.82
C ALA A 19 -8.05 0.35 1.91
N GLU A 20 -9.22 0.58 2.50
CA GLU A 20 -10.44 0.95 1.79
C GLU A 20 -10.28 2.27 1.02
N ALA A 21 -9.61 3.26 1.62
CA ALA A 21 -9.32 4.53 0.95
C ALA A 21 -8.34 4.36 -0.23
N VAL A 22 -7.30 3.51 -0.07
CA VAL A 22 -6.37 3.15 -1.16
C VAL A 22 -7.15 2.47 -2.29
N ALA A 23 -8.00 1.50 -1.96
CA ALA A 23 -8.84 0.80 -2.94
C ALA A 23 -9.76 1.77 -3.70
N ALA A 24 -10.48 2.65 -2.98
CA ALA A 24 -11.34 3.66 -3.59
C ALA A 24 -10.59 4.61 -4.53
N GLY A 25 -9.34 4.98 -4.18
CA GLY A 25 -8.49 5.78 -5.05
C GLY A 25 -8.12 5.07 -6.36
N ALA A 26 -7.83 3.78 -6.29
CA ALA A 26 -7.54 2.95 -7.46
C ALA A 26 -8.79 2.70 -8.32
N GLU A 27 -9.94 2.42 -7.70
CA GLU A 27 -11.24 2.23 -8.38
C GLU A 27 -11.69 3.48 -9.15
N GLY A 28 -11.31 4.67 -8.66
CA GLY A 28 -11.58 5.93 -9.35
C GLY A 28 -10.87 6.09 -10.69
N VAL A 29 -9.94 5.19 -11.05
CA VAL A 29 -9.21 5.20 -12.32
C VAL A 29 -9.94 4.35 -13.35
N GLY A 30 -10.39 4.95 -14.44
CA GLY A 30 -11.06 4.23 -15.52
C GLY A 30 -10.20 3.09 -16.07
N GLY A 31 -10.74 1.88 -16.10
CA GLY A 31 -10.02 0.68 -16.56
C GLY A 31 -9.27 -0.09 -15.46
N ALA A 32 -9.37 0.34 -14.19
CA ALA A 32 -8.87 -0.42 -13.07
C ALA A 32 -9.98 -1.30 -12.44
N ARG A 33 -9.60 -2.48 -12.00
CA ARG A 33 -10.39 -3.38 -11.13
C ARG A 33 -9.61 -3.58 -9.84
N VAL A 34 -10.27 -3.50 -8.71
CA VAL A 34 -9.60 -3.57 -7.40
C VAL A 34 -10.11 -4.74 -6.57
N SER A 35 -9.18 -5.48 -5.98
CA SER A 35 -9.46 -6.51 -4.97
C SER A 35 -8.89 -6.06 -3.63
N LEU A 36 -9.73 -5.97 -2.60
CA LEU A 36 -9.32 -5.69 -1.22
C LEU A 36 -9.24 -7.01 -0.46
N ILE A 37 -8.03 -7.38 0.02
CA ILE A 37 -7.73 -8.72 0.52
C ILE A 37 -7.09 -8.65 1.91
N PRO A 38 -7.79 -9.02 2.99
CA PRO A 38 -7.13 -9.25 4.27
C PRO A 38 -6.08 -10.36 4.16
N VAL A 39 -4.93 -10.22 4.83
CA VAL A 39 -3.85 -11.24 4.75
C VAL A 39 -4.31 -12.64 5.14
N GLY A 40 -5.30 -12.77 6.03
CA GLY A 40 -5.89 -14.05 6.41
C GLY A 40 -6.64 -14.76 5.27
N GLU A 41 -7.00 -14.03 4.21
CA GLU A 41 -7.68 -14.57 3.02
C GLU A 41 -6.72 -14.78 1.84
N ALA A 42 -5.47 -14.35 1.95
CA ALA A 42 -4.54 -14.33 0.83
C ALA A 42 -4.32 -15.71 0.19
N GLU A 43 -4.31 -16.77 1.00
CA GLU A 43 -4.15 -18.13 0.49
C GLU A 43 -5.36 -18.61 -0.30
N VAL A 44 -6.58 -18.31 0.16
CA VAL A 44 -7.82 -18.69 -0.52
C VAL A 44 -8.05 -17.85 -1.77
N ARG A 45 -7.56 -16.61 -1.76
CA ARG A 45 -7.68 -15.65 -2.87
C ARG A 45 -6.37 -15.49 -3.66
N GLU A 46 -5.54 -16.53 -3.63
CA GLU A 46 -4.24 -16.54 -4.30
C GLU A 46 -4.31 -16.18 -5.78
N ALA A 47 -5.32 -16.68 -6.48
CA ALA A 47 -5.50 -16.41 -7.91
C ALA A 47 -5.68 -14.90 -8.20
N GLU A 48 -6.38 -14.16 -7.32
CA GLU A 48 -6.53 -12.72 -7.48
C GLU A 48 -5.21 -11.96 -7.31
N LEU A 49 -4.33 -12.45 -6.43
CA LEU A 49 -2.98 -11.91 -6.25
C LEU A 49 -2.07 -12.23 -7.43
N ASP A 50 -2.18 -13.43 -7.97
CA ASP A 50 -1.40 -13.86 -9.14
C ASP A 50 -1.84 -13.15 -10.42
N ASP A 51 -3.12 -12.84 -10.57
CA ASP A 51 -3.68 -12.09 -11.69
C ASP A 51 -3.51 -10.56 -11.59
N ALA A 52 -3.11 -10.06 -10.41
CA ALA A 52 -2.92 -8.62 -10.22
C ALA A 52 -1.71 -8.10 -10.99
N ASP A 53 -1.83 -6.93 -11.59
CA ASP A 53 -0.74 -6.18 -12.23
C ASP A 53 0.02 -5.32 -11.23
N ALA A 54 -0.66 -4.95 -10.13
CA ALA A 54 -0.10 -4.22 -9.02
C ALA A 54 -0.61 -4.77 -7.69
N ILE A 55 0.27 -4.86 -6.68
CA ILE A 55 -0.08 -5.26 -5.32
C ILE A 55 0.34 -4.16 -4.35
N ILE A 56 -0.63 -3.61 -3.61
CA ILE A 56 -0.39 -2.60 -2.58
C ILE A 56 -0.44 -3.27 -1.22
N PHE A 57 0.66 -3.22 -0.49
CA PHE A 57 0.81 -3.87 0.81
C PHE A 57 0.47 -2.91 1.96
N GLY A 58 -0.34 -3.36 2.93
CA GLY A 58 -0.73 -2.59 4.09
C GLY A 58 -0.55 -3.34 5.41
N SER A 59 0.14 -2.73 6.36
CA SER A 59 0.30 -3.27 7.71
C SER A 59 0.25 -2.14 8.73
N PRO A 60 -0.35 -2.35 9.92
CA PRO A 60 -0.11 -1.42 11.02
C PRO A 60 1.37 -1.49 11.42
N THR A 61 1.89 -0.39 11.99
CA THR A 61 3.19 -0.43 12.66
C THR A 61 3.01 -0.85 14.11
N TYR A 62 3.40 -2.07 14.43
CA TYR A 62 3.42 -2.62 15.78
C TYR A 62 4.87 -2.85 16.22
N MET A 63 5.25 -2.30 17.37
CA MET A 63 6.62 -2.39 17.91
C MET A 63 7.70 -2.05 16.84
N GLY A 64 7.43 -1.04 16.02
CA GLY A 64 8.37 -0.54 15.03
C GLY A 64 8.46 -1.33 13.72
N GLY A 65 7.55 -2.27 13.45
CA GLY A 65 7.57 -3.10 12.25
C GLY A 65 6.19 -3.54 11.77
N VAL A 66 6.16 -4.40 10.77
CA VAL A 66 4.91 -5.03 10.33
C VAL A 66 4.31 -5.91 11.43
N SER A 67 3.01 -6.05 11.46
CA SER A 67 2.32 -6.94 12.39
C SER A 67 2.69 -8.42 12.20
N ALA A 68 2.49 -9.23 13.25
CA ALA A 68 2.79 -10.67 13.19
C ALA A 68 2.00 -11.39 12.09
N ASP A 69 0.72 -11.03 11.87
CA ASP A 69 -0.09 -11.65 10.82
C ASP A 69 0.37 -11.22 9.42
N PHE A 70 0.83 -9.98 9.24
CA PHE A 70 1.47 -9.59 8.00
C PHE A 70 2.83 -10.29 7.82
N ALA A 71 3.58 -10.54 8.88
CA ALA A 71 4.83 -11.30 8.82
C ALA A 71 4.58 -12.76 8.37
N LYS A 72 3.52 -13.42 8.85
CA LYS A 72 3.10 -14.73 8.35
C LYS A 72 2.77 -14.70 6.85
N PHE A 73 2.06 -13.67 6.40
CA PHE A 73 1.82 -13.48 4.96
C PHE A 73 3.13 -13.33 4.19
N LYS A 74 4.11 -12.57 4.70
CA LYS A 74 5.46 -12.48 4.08
C LYS A 74 6.09 -13.86 3.93
N ASP A 75 6.07 -14.69 4.97
CA ASP A 75 6.64 -16.05 4.92
C ASP A 75 5.91 -16.91 3.88
N TRP A 76 4.57 -16.79 3.82
CA TRP A 76 3.77 -17.47 2.81
C TRP A 76 4.16 -17.08 1.37
N THR A 77 4.59 -15.84 1.11
CA THR A 77 5.02 -15.40 -0.22
C THR A 77 6.34 -16.04 -0.70
N SER A 78 7.05 -16.79 0.14
CA SER A 78 8.29 -17.49 -0.24
C SER A 78 8.10 -18.41 -1.45
N ARG A 79 6.95 -19.04 -1.58
CA ARG A 79 6.60 -19.85 -2.76
C ARG A 79 6.43 -18.99 -4.03
N LYS A 80 5.97 -17.74 -3.90
CA LYS A 80 5.87 -16.78 -5.01
C LYS A 80 7.24 -16.31 -5.46
N TRP A 81 8.15 -16.12 -4.49
CA TRP A 81 9.55 -15.83 -4.76
C TRP A 81 10.22 -16.95 -5.55
N LEU A 82 10.06 -18.22 -5.12
CA LEU A 82 10.63 -19.39 -5.79
C LEU A 82 10.11 -19.54 -7.21
N ALA A 83 8.81 -19.36 -7.40
CA ALA A 83 8.15 -19.44 -8.71
C ALA A 83 8.32 -18.19 -9.58
N ARG A 84 8.90 -17.09 -9.03
CA ARG A 84 8.96 -15.77 -9.66
C ARG A 84 7.58 -15.25 -10.14
N ALA A 85 6.51 -15.64 -9.46
CA ALA A 85 5.14 -15.42 -9.91
C ALA A 85 4.74 -13.93 -9.91
N TRP A 86 5.39 -13.10 -9.07
CA TRP A 86 5.09 -11.67 -8.95
C TRP A 86 6.22 -10.78 -9.52
N HIS A 87 7.16 -11.37 -10.24
CA HIS A 87 8.23 -10.63 -10.90
C HIS A 87 7.66 -9.60 -11.89
N ASP A 88 8.20 -8.39 -11.87
CA ASP A 88 7.80 -7.24 -12.69
C ASP A 88 6.38 -6.69 -12.44
N LYS A 89 5.62 -7.23 -11.47
CA LYS A 89 4.41 -6.56 -11.01
C LYS A 89 4.76 -5.26 -10.29
N LEU A 90 3.87 -4.27 -10.33
CA LEU A 90 4.05 -3.05 -9.53
C LEU A 90 3.71 -3.32 -8.06
N ALA A 91 4.42 -2.63 -7.17
CA ALA A 91 4.16 -2.68 -5.73
C ALA A 91 4.15 -1.28 -5.12
N ALA A 92 3.38 -1.10 -4.05
CA ALA A 92 3.39 0.09 -3.20
C ALA A 92 3.06 -0.33 -1.76
N GLY A 93 3.11 0.62 -0.82
CA GLY A 93 2.79 0.28 0.57
C GLY A 93 2.24 1.43 1.38
N PHE A 94 1.52 1.04 2.45
CA PHE A 94 1.02 1.96 3.45
C PHE A 94 1.07 1.36 4.85
N THR A 95 1.13 2.22 5.84
CA THR A 95 1.08 1.83 7.26
C THR A 95 0.33 2.85 8.08
N VAL A 96 -0.15 2.42 9.25
CA VAL A 96 -0.85 3.25 10.23
C VAL A 96 -0.23 3.02 11.60
N SER A 97 -0.07 4.09 12.38
CA SER A 97 0.23 4.01 13.82
C SER A 97 -0.31 5.23 14.55
N ALA A 98 -0.39 5.14 15.88
CA ALA A 98 -0.89 6.24 16.70
C ALA A 98 0.11 7.40 16.81
N SER A 99 1.39 7.10 16.94
CA SER A 99 2.43 8.13 17.04
C SER A 99 2.72 8.76 15.68
N TRP A 100 3.02 10.04 15.64
CA TRP A 100 3.34 10.77 14.40
C TRP A 100 4.54 10.18 13.64
N GLY A 101 5.66 9.98 14.30
CA GLY A 101 6.81 9.24 13.74
C GLY A 101 6.56 7.73 13.82
N GLY A 102 6.56 7.21 15.06
CA GLY A 102 6.18 5.84 15.43
C GLY A 102 6.90 4.73 14.68
N ASP A 103 8.11 5.02 14.17
CA ASP A 103 8.91 4.07 13.37
C ASP A 103 8.19 3.53 12.13
N LYS A 104 7.15 4.24 11.65
CA LYS A 104 6.41 3.89 10.43
C LYS A 104 7.31 3.68 9.22
N GLN A 105 8.40 4.45 9.14
CA GLN A 105 9.39 4.31 8.06
C GLN A 105 9.98 2.90 8.00
N ASN A 106 10.25 2.28 9.16
CA ASN A 106 10.76 0.91 9.19
C ASN A 106 9.73 -0.10 8.66
N THR A 107 8.45 0.08 8.98
CA THR A 107 7.37 -0.75 8.42
C THR A 107 7.33 -0.63 6.90
N ILE A 108 7.35 0.59 6.35
CA ILE A 108 7.37 0.82 4.90
C ILE A 108 8.61 0.18 4.25
N TYR A 109 9.78 0.25 4.88
CA TYR A 109 10.98 -0.41 4.35
C TYR A 109 10.88 -1.94 4.37
N GLN A 110 10.20 -2.53 5.34
CA GLN A 110 9.92 -3.97 5.34
C GLN A 110 8.99 -4.38 4.18
N LEU A 111 7.96 -3.55 3.87
CA LEU A 111 7.09 -3.76 2.72
C LEU A 111 7.83 -3.59 1.40
N LEU A 112 8.66 -2.55 1.27
CA LEU A 112 9.53 -2.33 0.12
C LEU A 112 10.51 -3.50 -0.07
N THR A 113 11.15 -3.96 1.00
CA THR A 113 12.10 -5.08 0.92
C THR A 113 11.40 -6.36 0.47
N LEU A 114 10.18 -6.63 0.97
CA LEU A 114 9.37 -7.76 0.49
C LEU A 114 9.12 -7.66 -1.02
N ALA A 115 8.68 -6.50 -1.49
CA ALA A 115 8.45 -6.28 -2.92
C ALA A 115 9.72 -6.51 -3.76
N GLN A 116 10.87 -6.01 -3.29
CA GLN A 116 12.14 -6.19 -3.98
C GLN A 116 12.61 -7.66 -3.98
N GLN A 117 12.40 -8.40 -2.89
CA GLN A 117 12.66 -9.84 -2.83
C GLN A 117 11.82 -10.60 -3.88
N LEU A 118 10.58 -10.18 -4.07
CA LEU A 118 9.67 -10.78 -5.05
C LEU A 118 9.92 -10.31 -6.50
N GLY A 119 10.91 -9.42 -6.71
CA GLY A 119 11.27 -8.90 -8.04
C GLY A 119 10.27 -7.86 -8.57
N MET A 120 9.51 -7.22 -7.69
CA MET A 120 8.49 -6.23 -8.06
C MET A 120 9.10 -4.82 -8.21
N VAL A 121 8.41 -3.95 -8.94
CA VAL A 121 8.78 -2.54 -9.14
C VAL A 121 8.01 -1.65 -8.18
N TRP A 122 8.71 -0.92 -7.33
CA TRP A 122 8.09 -0.09 -6.30
C TRP A 122 7.62 1.27 -6.82
N VAL A 123 6.38 1.61 -6.52
CA VAL A 123 5.75 2.91 -6.80
C VAL A 123 5.64 3.69 -5.49
N GLY A 124 6.43 4.73 -5.33
CA GLY A 124 6.36 5.64 -4.18
C GLY A 124 5.12 6.55 -4.23
N LEU A 125 4.88 7.27 -3.12
CA LEU A 125 3.69 8.11 -2.94
C LEU A 125 3.57 9.24 -3.97
N GLY A 126 4.69 9.87 -4.33
CA GLY A 126 4.73 10.90 -5.39
C GLY A 126 4.05 12.23 -5.04
N LEU A 127 3.69 12.44 -3.79
CA LEU A 127 3.18 13.73 -3.29
C LEU A 127 4.29 14.53 -2.61
N ALA A 128 4.26 15.83 -2.78
CA ALA A 128 5.07 16.74 -1.96
C ALA A 128 4.63 16.63 -0.50
N PRO A 129 5.53 16.84 0.48
CA PRO A 129 5.17 16.87 1.88
C PRO A 129 4.26 18.07 2.17
N GLY A 130 3.13 17.82 2.83
CA GLY A 130 2.24 18.86 3.36
C GLY A 130 2.61 19.26 4.77
N ASN A 131 1.96 20.30 5.30
CA ASN A 131 2.12 20.79 6.69
C ASN A 131 3.59 21.01 7.11
N ASN A 132 4.44 21.45 6.18
CA ASN A 132 5.88 21.59 6.38
C ASN A 132 6.38 23.03 6.33
N HIS A 133 5.49 24.01 6.38
CA HIS A 133 5.81 25.45 6.42
C HIS A 133 4.78 26.23 7.27
N SER A 134 5.08 27.48 7.58
CA SER A 134 4.30 28.30 8.51
C SER A 134 2.82 28.53 8.12
N LYS A 135 2.45 28.27 6.88
CA LYS A 135 1.08 28.37 6.36
C LYS A 135 0.49 26.99 6.05
N GLY A 136 1.18 25.91 6.44
CA GLY A 136 0.70 24.55 6.28
C GLY A 136 -0.44 24.23 7.25
N SER A 137 -1.17 23.18 6.95
CA SER A 137 -2.34 22.73 7.69
C SER A 137 -2.27 21.23 7.96
N SER A 138 -2.89 20.80 9.07
CA SER A 138 -3.13 19.38 9.33
C SER A 138 -4.03 18.71 8.27
N ASP A 139 -4.71 19.51 7.44
CA ASP A 139 -5.53 19.04 6.34
C ASP A 139 -4.78 18.92 5.01
N ASP A 140 -3.52 19.30 4.96
CA ASP A 140 -2.72 19.15 3.73
C ASP A 140 -2.54 17.67 3.37
N LEU A 141 -2.51 17.37 2.07
CA LEU A 141 -2.14 16.04 1.61
C LEU A 141 -0.71 15.70 2.06
N ASN A 142 -0.49 14.43 2.39
CA ASN A 142 0.82 13.96 2.83
C ASN A 142 1.38 14.78 4.01
N ARG A 143 0.54 15.12 4.98
CA ARG A 143 0.91 15.92 6.16
C ARG A 143 2.01 15.30 7.02
N THR A 144 2.22 13.98 6.89
CA THR A 144 3.29 13.24 7.57
C THR A 144 4.63 13.30 6.84
N GLY A 145 4.64 13.83 5.61
CA GLY A 145 5.86 14.04 4.81
C GLY A 145 6.49 12.76 4.27
N ALA A 146 5.71 11.68 4.11
CA ALA A 146 6.21 10.41 3.60
C ALA A 146 6.43 10.44 2.08
N SER A 147 7.44 9.73 1.58
CA SER A 147 7.75 9.63 0.14
C SER A 147 7.68 8.21 -0.39
N VAL A 148 8.11 7.23 0.40
CA VAL A 148 8.22 5.83 -0.03
C VAL A 148 6.84 5.16 -0.10
N GLY A 149 5.91 5.54 0.80
CA GLY A 149 4.55 5.04 0.87
C GLY A 149 3.69 5.91 1.78
N VAL A 150 2.46 5.54 2.05
CA VAL A 150 1.60 6.27 2.98
C VAL A 150 1.92 5.88 4.44
N MET A 151 2.14 6.87 5.28
CA MET A 151 2.36 6.73 6.72
C MET A 151 1.26 7.47 7.47
N ALA A 152 0.08 6.85 7.60
CA ALA A 152 -1.07 7.49 8.25
C ALA A 152 -0.94 7.50 9.78
N GLN A 153 -1.57 8.48 10.41
CA GLN A 153 -1.70 8.59 11.85
C GLN A 153 -3.17 8.43 12.26
N ALA A 154 -3.43 7.66 13.31
CA ALA A 154 -4.74 7.48 13.91
C ALA A 154 -4.61 7.50 15.43
N ASN A 155 -5.51 8.19 16.14
CA ASN A 155 -5.49 8.21 17.60
C ASN A 155 -5.75 6.81 18.17
N ALA A 156 -4.96 6.40 19.19
CA ALA A 156 -5.00 5.04 19.74
C ALA A 156 -6.27 4.71 20.53
N ASP A 157 -6.92 5.72 21.05
CA ASP A 157 -8.10 5.64 21.94
C ASP A 157 -9.43 5.91 21.20
N GLN A 158 -9.38 5.98 19.86
CA GLN A 158 -10.53 6.24 19.00
C GLN A 158 -10.66 5.17 17.92
N GLY A 159 -11.84 5.06 17.32
CA GLY A 159 -12.05 4.30 16.12
C GLY A 159 -11.59 5.04 14.85
N ASN A 160 -12.27 4.83 13.74
CA ASN A 160 -11.90 5.46 12.47
C ASN A 160 -12.07 6.99 12.47
N GLU A 161 -12.85 7.54 13.40
CA GLU A 161 -12.94 8.99 13.65
C GLU A 161 -11.64 9.61 14.15
N GLY A 162 -10.73 8.79 14.69
CA GLY A 162 -9.38 9.20 15.06
C GLY A 162 -8.40 9.36 13.89
N ILE A 163 -8.84 9.05 12.67
CA ILE A 163 -8.07 9.22 11.44
C ILE A 163 -8.43 10.57 10.81
N GLY A 164 -7.45 11.43 10.60
CA GLY A 164 -7.69 12.72 9.95
C GLY A 164 -8.11 12.59 8.47
N ALA A 165 -8.96 13.50 7.98
CA ALA A 165 -9.42 13.49 6.59
C ALA A 165 -8.27 13.54 5.55
N SER A 166 -7.18 14.20 5.88
CA SER A 166 -5.95 14.25 5.09
C SER A 166 -5.34 12.86 4.85
N GLU A 167 -5.41 11.96 5.84
CA GLU A 167 -4.87 10.60 5.72
C GLU A 167 -5.64 9.79 4.68
N PHE A 168 -6.98 9.87 4.69
CA PHE A 168 -7.82 9.22 3.68
C PHE A 168 -7.53 9.74 2.27
N ARG A 169 -7.44 11.07 2.10
CA ARG A 169 -7.13 11.67 0.78
C ARG A 169 -5.73 11.29 0.29
N THR A 170 -4.76 11.21 1.20
CA THR A 170 -3.39 10.78 0.88
C THR A 170 -3.36 9.30 0.47
N ALA A 171 -4.13 8.45 1.15
CA ALA A 171 -4.30 7.04 0.81
C ALA A 171 -4.96 6.86 -0.57
N GLN A 172 -6.03 7.61 -0.85
CA GLN A 172 -6.68 7.62 -2.17
C GLN A 172 -5.71 8.04 -3.28
N ALA A 173 -4.87 9.05 -3.02
CA ALA A 173 -3.86 9.50 -4.00
C ALA A 173 -2.83 8.39 -4.31
N LEU A 174 -2.42 7.57 -3.31
CA LEU A 174 -1.55 6.41 -3.55
C LEU A 174 -2.25 5.39 -4.45
N GLY A 175 -3.48 4.99 -4.11
CA GLY A 175 -4.24 4.01 -4.89
C GLY A 175 -4.41 4.44 -6.34
N LYS A 176 -4.84 5.69 -6.55
CA LYS A 176 -4.94 6.30 -7.89
C LYS A 176 -3.63 6.24 -8.64
N ARG A 177 -2.53 6.67 -8.01
CA ARG A 177 -1.20 6.67 -8.63
C ARG A 177 -0.75 5.28 -9.06
N VAL A 178 -0.98 4.26 -8.22
CA VAL A 178 -0.59 2.88 -8.54
C VAL A 178 -1.40 2.34 -9.72
N ALA A 179 -2.72 2.56 -9.75
CA ALA A 179 -3.57 2.14 -10.86
C ALA A 179 -3.20 2.82 -12.17
N GLU A 180 -2.93 4.14 -12.15
CA GLU A 180 -2.43 4.87 -13.32
C GLU A 180 -1.06 4.37 -13.79
N ALA A 181 -0.16 4.05 -12.85
CA ALA A 181 1.14 3.48 -13.18
C ALA A 181 0.99 2.09 -13.81
N ALA A 182 0.12 1.24 -13.29
CA ALA A 182 -0.14 -0.09 -13.83
C ALA A 182 -0.70 -0.05 -15.26
N LEU A 183 -1.63 0.86 -15.55
CA LEU A 183 -2.12 1.07 -16.91
C LEU A 183 -1.01 1.50 -17.89
N ARG A 184 -0.10 2.39 -17.45
CA ARG A 184 1.04 2.82 -18.26
C ARG A 184 2.06 1.70 -18.45
N TRP A 185 2.31 0.91 -17.42
CA TRP A 185 3.25 -0.22 -17.46
C TRP A 185 2.84 -1.28 -18.48
N GLN A 186 1.54 -1.59 -18.56
CA GLN A 186 0.98 -2.52 -19.53
C GLN A 186 0.96 -1.99 -20.97
N SER A 187 0.91 -0.67 -21.15
CA SER A 187 0.73 -0.06 -22.48
C SER A 187 1.97 -0.13 -23.38
N VAL A 188 3.13 -0.51 -22.84
CA VAL A 188 4.38 -0.64 -23.60
C VAL A 188 4.70 -2.12 -23.78
N PRO A 189 4.46 -2.73 -24.97
CA PRO A 189 4.91 -4.09 -25.25
C PRO A 189 6.44 -4.16 -25.08
N LEU A 190 6.92 -5.09 -24.26
CA LEU A 190 8.34 -5.43 -24.26
C LEU A 190 8.68 -5.90 -25.68
N ALA A 191 9.60 -5.22 -26.35
CA ALA A 191 10.15 -5.73 -27.59
C ALA A 191 10.68 -7.15 -27.29
N GLN A 192 10.17 -8.16 -28.00
CA GLN A 192 10.68 -9.51 -27.86
C GLN A 192 12.19 -9.44 -28.12
N ALA A 193 12.97 -9.77 -27.10
CA ALA A 193 14.42 -9.94 -27.26
C ALA A 193 14.62 -11.04 -28.30
N ALA A 194 15.21 -10.67 -29.43
CA ALA A 194 15.58 -11.57 -30.49
C ALA A 194 16.70 -12.52 -30.07
#